data_9ff7aab296a24a7fd88ee8a1db96ea25
#
_entry.id   9ff7aab296a24a7fd88ee8a1db96ea25
#
_cell.length_a   1.000
_cell.length_b   1.000
_cell.length_c   1.000
_cell.angle_alpha   90.00
_cell.angle_beta   90.00
_cell.angle_gamma   90.00
#
_symmetry.space_group_name_H-M   'P 1'
#
loop_
_entity.id
_entity.type
_entity.pdbx_description
1 polymer ?
#
loop_
_entity_poly.entity_id
_entity_poly.type
_entity_poly.pdbx_seq_one_letter_code
_entity_poly.pdbx_strand_id
1 'polypeptide(L)'
;MSFLSGLFGWTFAGEGQAVASSDSSKQYSFERLQQLYNGLAQFRESDLEKSGEGDKLIETVRQITEVLIWGEQTNNSQFFDFFCEKSIFSDLVHVLGLKKASKKVKLQLLQTLSMLVQNIRRQTSVYYILSNNHVNRLMSTNMDFDDEEVLAYYITLMKWCSQLSARDSCLVLKQRTN
;
A
#
# COMPACT_ATOMS: atom_id res chain seq x y z
N MET A 1 -11.76 15.69 6.76
CA MET A 1 -12.86 14.83 6.27
C MET A 1 -12.32 14.06 5.08
N SER A 2 -12.18 12.76 5.25
CA SER A 2 -11.60 11.88 4.21
C SER A 2 -12.67 11.59 3.17
N PHE A 3 -12.55 12.17 1.99
CA PHE A 3 -13.46 12.01 0.86
C PHE A 3 -13.50 10.56 0.29
N LEU A 4 -12.59 9.70 0.75
CA LEU A 4 -12.35 8.36 0.20
C LEU A 4 -12.94 7.20 1.03
N SER A 5 -13.33 7.43 2.28
CA SER A 5 -13.96 6.36 3.08
C SER A 5 -15.33 5.91 2.52
N GLY A 6 -16.01 6.79 1.78
CA GLY A 6 -17.27 6.46 1.11
C GLY A 6 -17.12 5.74 -0.23
N LEU A 7 -15.99 5.90 -0.94
CA LEU A 7 -15.77 5.32 -2.27
C LEU A 7 -15.33 3.84 -2.22
N PHE A 8 -14.71 3.41 -1.09
CA PHE A 8 -14.05 2.11 -1.01
C PHE A 8 -14.76 1.11 -0.08
N GLY A 9 -15.86 1.51 0.59
CA GLY A 9 -16.52 0.64 1.57
C GLY A 9 -15.63 0.22 2.75
N TRP A 10 -14.50 0.91 2.95
CA TRP A 10 -13.56 0.65 4.00
C TRP A 10 -13.85 1.56 5.18
N THR A 11 -14.45 1.02 6.20
CA THR A 11 -14.56 1.68 7.49
C THR A 11 -13.26 1.47 8.25
N PHE A 12 -12.34 2.44 8.20
CA PHE A 12 -11.27 2.50 9.20
C PHE A 12 -11.94 2.80 10.56
N ALA A 13 -11.93 1.83 11.45
CA ALA A 13 -12.20 2.07 12.86
C ALA A 13 -11.05 2.90 13.44
N GLY A 14 -11.14 4.22 13.38
CA GLY A 14 -10.04 5.06 13.82
C GLY A 14 -10.27 6.57 13.74
N GLU A 15 -11.46 7.06 14.10
CA GLU A 15 -11.63 8.40 14.68
C GLU A 15 -12.50 8.27 15.93
N GLY A 16 -11.86 8.18 17.08
CA GLY A 16 -12.50 8.27 18.39
C GLY A 16 -12.27 7.06 19.28
N GLN A 17 -11.41 7.27 20.26
CA GLN A 17 -11.20 6.46 21.48
C GLN A 17 -10.71 5.02 21.27
N ALA A 18 -9.45 4.83 21.65
CA ALA A 18 -8.84 3.53 21.91
C ALA A 18 -9.62 2.78 23.02
N VAL A 19 -10.60 1.97 22.60
CA VAL A 19 -11.03 0.84 23.40
C VAL A 19 -10.08 -0.28 23.02
N ALA A 20 -9.02 -0.45 23.79
CA ALA A 20 -8.11 -1.57 23.69
C ALA A 20 -8.87 -2.85 24.09
N SER A 21 -9.58 -3.45 23.14
CA SER A 21 -10.03 -4.81 23.24
C SER A 21 -8.84 -5.71 22.93
N SER A 22 -8.68 -6.79 23.69
CA SER A 22 -7.60 -7.79 23.55
C SER A 22 -7.53 -8.42 22.14
N ASP A 23 -8.51 -8.20 21.31
CA ASP A 23 -8.63 -8.69 19.93
C ASP A 23 -7.90 -7.78 18.93
N SER A 24 -7.89 -6.46 19.17
CA SER A 24 -7.21 -5.48 18.29
C SER A 24 -5.69 -5.65 18.33
N SER A 25 -5.11 -6.06 19.46
CA SER A 25 -3.66 -6.25 19.61
C SER A 25 -3.13 -7.43 18.80
N LYS A 26 -3.95 -8.45 18.56
CA LYS A 26 -3.59 -9.60 17.70
C LYS A 26 -3.71 -9.30 16.22
N GLN A 27 -4.67 -8.46 15.85
CA GLN A 27 -4.91 -8.08 14.46
C GLN A 27 -3.79 -7.19 13.91
N TYR A 28 -3.23 -6.30 14.72
CA TYR A 28 -2.17 -5.35 14.34
C TYR A 28 -0.84 -5.69 15.03
N SER A 29 -0.42 -6.97 14.97
CA SER A 29 0.85 -7.41 15.51
C SER A 29 1.93 -7.54 14.45
N PHE A 30 3.20 -7.45 14.88
CA PHE A 30 4.33 -7.64 13.98
C PHE A 30 4.41 -9.08 13.44
N GLU A 31 4.07 -10.06 14.27
CA GLU A 31 3.97 -11.47 13.87
C GLU A 31 2.91 -11.67 12.78
N ARG A 32 1.79 -10.93 12.88
CA ARG A 32 0.76 -10.96 11.82
C ARG A 32 1.30 -10.43 10.50
N LEU A 33 2.04 -9.31 10.51
CA LEU A 33 2.68 -8.76 9.31
C LEU A 33 3.63 -9.78 8.67
N GLN A 34 4.46 -10.45 9.48
CA GLN A 34 5.38 -11.47 8.98
C GLN A 34 4.64 -12.67 8.35
N GLN A 35 3.56 -13.13 8.96
CA GLN A 35 2.72 -14.21 8.41
C GLN A 35 2.11 -13.82 7.06
N LEU A 36 1.55 -12.60 6.96
CA LEU A 36 0.97 -12.08 5.73
C LEU A 36 2.02 -11.96 4.62
N TYR A 37 3.21 -11.43 4.97
CA TYR A 37 4.32 -11.35 4.03
C TYR A 37 4.77 -12.73 3.53
N ASN A 38 4.89 -13.71 4.40
CA ASN A 38 5.26 -15.07 4.00
C ASN A 38 4.25 -15.65 3.00
N GLY A 39 2.96 -15.38 3.18
CA GLY A 39 1.92 -15.75 2.20
C GLY A 39 2.11 -15.05 0.85
N LEU A 40 2.39 -13.74 0.88
CA LEU A 40 2.64 -12.95 -0.33
C LEU A 40 3.91 -13.42 -1.07
N ALA A 41 5.00 -13.67 -0.32
CA ALA A 41 6.29 -14.11 -0.90
C ALA A 41 6.23 -15.49 -1.56
N GLN A 42 5.30 -16.34 -1.14
CA GLN A 42 5.07 -17.66 -1.73
C GLN A 42 4.13 -17.63 -2.95
N PHE A 43 3.44 -16.51 -3.16
CA PHE A 43 2.48 -16.36 -4.24
C PHE A 43 3.18 -16.37 -5.60
N ARG A 44 2.62 -17.09 -6.56
CA ARG A 44 3.12 -17.21 -7.93
C ARG A 44 2.04 -16.85 -8.94
N GLU A 45 2.44 -16.38 -10.11
CA GLU A 45 1.50 -16.03 -11.19
C GLU A 45 0.58 -17.21 -11.58
N SER A 46 1.09 -18.45 -11.50
CA SER A 46 0.28 -19.66 -11.74
C SER A 46 -0.87 -19.85 -10.76
N ASP A 47 -0.77 -19.26 -9.56
CA ASP A 47 -1.83 -19.37 -8.54
C ASP A 47 -3.06 -18.55 -8.93
N LEU A 48 -2.91 -17.49 -9.73
CA LEU A 48 -4.03 -16.70 -10.25
C LEU A 48 -5.00 -17.50 -11.15
N GLU A 49 -4.56 -18.65 -11.67
CA GLU A 49 -5.42 -19.55 -12.46
C GLU A 49 -6.36 -20.37 -11.56
N LYS A 50 -6.05 -20.48 -10.27
CA LYS A 50 -6.86 -21.22 -9.32
C LYS A 50 -8.01 -20.36 -8.80
N SER A 51 -9.18 -20.98 -8.68
CA SER A 51 -10.36 -20.28 -8.17
C SER A 51 -10.13 -19.73 -6.75
N GLY A 52 -10.43 -18.45 -6.55
CA GLY A 52 -10.34 -17.79 -5.24
C GLY A 52 -8.94 -17.31 -4.83
N GLU A 53 -7.86 -17.69 -5.51
CA GLU A 53 -6.51 -17.25 -5.13
C GLU A 53 -6.29 -15.75 -5.39
N GLY A 54 -6.92 -15.19 -6.43
CA GLY A 54 -6.92 -13.73 -6.64
C GLY A 54 -7.59 -12.97 -5.49
N ASP A 55 -8.67 -13.47 -4.94
CA ASP A 55 -9.35 -12.85 -3.79
C ASP A 55 -8.53 -12.99 -2.50
N LYS A 56 -7.84 -14.11 -2.30
CA LYS A 56 -6.91 -14.28 -1.18
C LYS A 56 -5.72 -13.31 -1.27
N LEU A 57 -5.18 -13.13 -2.47
CA LEU A 57 -4.12 -12.16 -2.72
C LEU A 57 -4.57 -10.74 -2.36
N ILE A 58 -5.74 -10.32 -2.86
CA ILE A 58 -6.34 -9.02 -2.55
C ILE A 58 -6.46 -8.84 -1.04
N GLU A 59 -7.02 -9.82 -0.34
CA GLU A 59 -7.22 -9.77 1.10
C GLU A 59 -5.88 -9.71 1.86
N THR A 60 -4.88 -10.48 1.44
CA THR A 60 -3.53 -10.45 2.04
C THR A 60 -2.90 -9.06 1.90
N VAL A 61 -2.95 -8.47 0.70
CA VAL A 61 -2.40 -7.12 0.45
C VAL A 61 -3.15 -6.05 1.24
N ARG A 62 -4.47 -6.16 1.33
CA ARG A 62 -5.31 -5.29 2.13
C ARG A 62 -4.89 -5.31 3.61
N GLN A 63 -4.75 -6.51 4.18
CA GLN A 63 -4.35 -6.66 5.58
C GLN A 63 -2.92 -6.14 5.84
N ILE A 64 -1.97 -6.40 4.94
CA ILE A 64 -0.62 -5.82 5.03
C ILE A 64 -0.71 -4.30 5.10
N THR A 65 -1.50 -3.69 4.22
CA THR A 65 -1.67 -2.23 4.17
C THR A 65 -2.30 -1.68 5.45
N GLU A 66 -3.31 -2.34 6.00
CA GLU A 66 -3.94 -1.94 7.27
C GLU A 66 -2.95 -1.96 8.44
N VAL A 67 -2.15 -3.02 8.54
CA VAL A 67 -1.12 -3.13 9.59
C VAL A 67 -0.05 -2.04 9.44
N LEU A 68 0.38 -1.73 8.21
CA LEU A 68 1.35 -0.67 7.94
C LEU A 68 0.80 0.71 8.29
N ILE A 69 -0.45 1.01 7.91
CA ILE A 69 -1.10 2.27 8.24
C ILE A 69 -1.27 2.41 9.75
N TRP A 70 -1.64 1.34 10.45
CA TRP A 70 -1.69 1.34 11.91
C TRP A 70 -0.31 1.64 12.53
N GLY A 71 0.76 1.03 12.02
CA GLY A 71 2.14 1.30 12.44
C GLY A 71 2.53 2.78 12.23
N GLU A 72 2.16 3.39 11.10
CA GLU A 72 2.37 4.82 10.85
C GLU A 72 1.58 5.70 11.84
N GLN A 73 0.33 5.38 12.13
CA GLN A 73 -0.53 6.13 13.03
C GLN A 73 -0.08 6.04 14.50
N THR A 74 0.46 4.89 14.90
CA THR A 74 0.96 4.64 16.26
C THR A 74 2.44 5.00 16.44
N ASN A 75 3.09 5.59 15.41
CA ASN A 75 4.52 5.89 15.41
C ASN A 75 5.43 4.67 15.68
N ASN A 76 4.98 3.47 15.36
CA ASN A 76 5.79 2.26 15.45
C ASN A 76 6.55 2.03 14.14
N SER A 77 7.86 2.31 14.14
CA SER A 77 8.68 2.18 12.93
C SER A 77 8.88 0.74 12.48
N GLN A 78 8.85 -0.21 13.39
CA GLN A 78 9.16 -1.62 13.14
C GLN A 78 8.38 -2.20 11.94
N PHE A 79 7.12 -1.81 11.80
CA PHE A 79 6.26 -2.30 10.70
C PHE A 79 6.76 -1.81 9.34
N PHE A 80 7.06 -0.51 9.24
CA PHE A 80 7.52 0.06 7.99
C PHE A 80 8.97 -0.29 7.69
N ASP A 81 9.82 -0.43 8.71
CA ASP A 81 11.20 -0.89 8.55
C ASP A 81 11.23 -2.30 7.95
N PHE A 82 10.37 -3.20 8.42
CA PHE A 82 10.19 -4.54 7.84
C PHE A 82 9.69 -4.48 6.38
N PHE A 83 8.73 -3.61 6.11
CA PHE A 83 8.21 -3.39 4.75
C PHE A 83 9.33 -2.96 3.78
N CYS A 84 10.20 -2.07 4.23
CA CYS A 84 11.37 -1.63 3.46
C CYS A 84 12.40 -2.75 3.30
N GLU A 85 12.74 -3.45 4.38
CA GLU A 85 13.72 -4.55 4.39
C GLU A 85 13.32 -5.66 3.41
N LYS A 86 12.06 -6.04 3.41
CA LYS A 86 11.52 -7.08 2.53
C LYS A 86 11.16 -6.59 1.13
N SER A 87 11.31 -5.29 0.86
CA SER A 87 10.94 -4.69 -0.44
C SER A 87 9.49 -4.97 -0.88
N ILE A 88 8.57 -5.04 0.07
CA ILE A 88 7.16 -5.45 -0.17
C ILE A 88 6.49 -4.56 -1.22
N PHE A 89 6.81 -3.25 -1.24
CA PHE A 89 6.26 -2.35 -2.28
C PHE A 89 6.65 -2.80 -3.69
N SER A 90 7.88 -3.30 -3.86
CA SER A 90 8.35 -3.83 -5.14
C SER A 90 7.55 -5.06 -5.58
N ASP A 91 7.23 -5.94 -4.63
CA ASP A 91 6.44 -7.14 -4.91
C ASP A 91 5.00 -6.76 -5.29
N LEU A 92 4.40 -5.76 -4.63
CA LEU A 92 3.06 -5.28 -4.98
C LEU A 92 3.02 -4.66 -6.38
N VAL A 93 4.04 -3.87 -6.75
CA VAL A 93 4.16 -3.31 -8.11
C VAL A 93 4.38 -4.42 -9.14
N HIS A 94 5.14 -5.47 -8.79
CA HIS A 94 5.33 -6.63 -9.65
C HIS A 94 4.00 -7.33 -9.95
N VAL A 95 3.18 -7.57 -8.92
CA VAL A 95 1.86 -8.20 -9.08
C VAL A 95 0.93 -7.40 -10.00
N LEU A 96 0.97 -6.07 -9.95
CA LEU A 96 0.22 -5.21 -10.89
C LEU A 96 0.59 -5.49 -12.35
N GLY A 97 1.85 -5.81 -12.62
CA GLY A 97 2.37 -6.10 -13.96
C GLY A 97 2.09 -7.51 -14.48
N LEU A 98 1.55 -8.42 -13.65
CA LEU A 98 1.29 -9.79 -14.06
C LEU A 98 0.20 -9.84 -15.14
N LYS A 99 0.48 -10.57 -16.23
CA LYS A 99 -0.45 -10.70 -17.36
C LYS A 99 -1.72 -11.45 -16.98
N LYS A 100 -1.60 -12.42 -16.08
CA LYS A 100 -2.73 -13.26 -15.63
C LYS A 100 -3.56 -12.60 -14.53
N ALA A 101 -3.14 -11.46 -13.99
CA ALA A 101 -3.91 -10.72 -13.01
C ALA A 101 -5.19 -10.17 -13.64
N SER A 102 -6.34 -10.58 -13.10
CA SER A 102 -7.64 -10.09 -13.55
C SER A 102 -7.79 -8.58 -13.30
N LYS A 103 -8.70 -7.93 -14.04
CA LYS A 103 -9.07 -6.52 -13.80
C LYS A 103 -9.36 -6.27 -12.32
N LYS A 104 -10.15 -7.13 -11.67
CA LYS A 104 -10.50 -7.02 -10.25
C LYS A 104 -9.25 -6.96 -9.36
N VAL A 105 -8.28 -7.85 -9.60
CA VAL A 105 -7.02 -7.87 -8.84
C VAL A 105 -6.25 -6.57 -9.04
N LYS A 106 -6.09 -6.11 -10.29
CA LYS A 106 -5.36 -4.87 -10.60
C LYS A 106 -6.01 -3.64 -9.96
N LEU A 107 -7.34 -3.52 -10.07
CA LEU A 107 -8.09 -2.43 -9.44
C LEU A 107 -7.92 -2.39 -7.93
N GLN A 108 -8.11 -3.53 -7.27
CA GLN A 108 -7.98 -3.61 -5.81
C GLN A 108 -6.54 -3.31 -5.34
N LEU A 109 -5.52 -3.74 -6.10
CA LEU A 109 -4.13 -3.40 -5.81
C LEU A 109 -3.86 -1.91 -5.98
N LEU A 110 -4.35 -1.27 -7.05
CA LEU A 110 -4.22 0.17 -7.25
C LEU A 110 -4.87 0.96 -6.12
N GLN A 111 -6.07 0.56 -5.72
CA GLN A 111 -6.79 1.15 -4.59
C GLN A 111 -5.99 1.02 -3.30
N THR A 112 -5.49 -0.19 -3.01
CA THR A 112 -4.74 -0.50 -1.79
C THR A 112 -3.41 0.28 -1.74
N LEU A 113 -2.67 0.34 -2.85
CA LEU A 113 -1.45 1.15 -2.96
C LEU A 113 -1.74 2.65 -2.80
N SER A 114 -2.83 3.14 -3.36
CA SER A 114 -3.24 4.53 -3.20
C SER A 114 -3.53 4.86 -1.73
N MET A 115 -4.19 3.96 -1.01
CA MET A 115 -4.45 4.12 0.43
C MET A 115 -3.15 4.11 1.23
N LEU A 116 -2.23 3.20 0.93
CA LEU A 116 -0.93 3.14 1.60
C LEU A 116 -0.18 4.46 1.42
N VAL A 117 0.01 4.90 0.17
CA VAL A 117 0.75 6.12 -0.17
C VAL A 117 0.11 7.36 0.46
N GLN A 118 -1.22 7.44 0.50
CA GLN A 118 -1.97 8.54 1.10
C GLN A 118 -1.78 8.65 2.62
N ASN A 119 -1.61 7.52 3.30
CA ASN A 119 -1.53 7.45 4.77
C ASN A 119 -0.10 7.50 5.31
N ILE A 120 0.93 7.40 4.45
CA ILE A 120 2.32 7.55 4.85
C ILE A 120 2.60 8.99 5.24
N ARG A 121 3.16 9.18 6.45
CA ARG A 121 3.43 10.51 7.02
C ARG A 121 4.89 10.70 7.40
N ARG A 122 5.59 9.64 7.83
CA ARG A 122 6.97 9.74 8.28
C ARG A 122 7.92 9.97 7.10
N GLN A 123 8.90 10.84 7.30
CA GLN A 123 9.86 11.21 6.27
C GLN A 123 10.63 9.99 5.74
N THR A 124 11.05 9.07 6.61
CA THR A 124 11.74 7.83 6.21
C THR A 124 10.89 6.98 5.29
N SER A 125 9.59 6.84 5.59
CA SER A 125 8.65 6.08 4.79
C SER A 125 8.39 6.74 3.43
N VAL A 126 8.24 8.07 3.40
CA VAL A 126 8.10 8.87 2.18
C VAL A 126 9.35 8.71 1.30
N TYR A 127 10.53 8.88 1.90
CA TYR A 127 11.80 8.74 1.19
C TYR A 127 11.97 7.34 0.57
N TYR A 128 11.59 6.28 1.29
CA TYR A 128 11.64 4.91 0.76
C TYR A 128 10.77 4.74 -0.48
N ILE A 129 9.51 5.20 -0.43
CA ILE A 129 8.58 5.07 -1.58
C ILE A 129 9.09 5.83 -2.81
N LEU A 130 9.68 7.03 -2.61
CA LEU A 130 10.19 7.86 -3.70
C LEU A 130 11.58 7.42 -4.19
N SER A 131 12.34 6.72 -3.35
CA SER A 131 13.66 6.17 -3.69
C SER A 131 13.52 4.79 -4.38
N ASN A 132 14.64 4.10 -4.57
CA ASN A 132 14.69 2.72 -5.07
C ASN A 132 13.94 2.46 -6.39
N ASN A 133 13.67 3.53 -7.15
CA ASN A 133 13.03 3.44 -8.47
C ASN A 133 11.58 2.86 -8.44
N HIS A 134 10.93 2.84 -7.28
CA HIS A 134 9.59 2.24 -7.13
C HIS A 134 8.54 2.95 -7.99
N VAL A 135 8.52 4.30 -7.96
CA VAL A 135 7.58 5.10 -8.74
C VAL A 135 7.81 4.90 -10.24
N ASN A 136 9.07 4.87 -10.71
CA ASN A 136 9.36 4.63 -12.11
C ASN A 136 8.94 3.22 -12.55
N ARG A 137 9.13 2.21 -11.70
CA ARG A 137 8.65 0.85 -11.98
C ARG A 137 7.13 0.80 -12.09
N LEU A 138 6.43 1.51 -11.19
CA LEU A 138 4.98 1.65 -11.24
C LEU A 138 4.55 2.32 -12.55
N MET A 139 5.22 3.40 -12.97
CA MET A 139 4.95 4.09 -14.24
C MET A 139 5.22 3.24 -15.47
N SER A 140 6.19 2.32 -15.38
CA SER A 140 6.55 1.39 -16.46
C SER A 140 5.70 0.13 -16.48
N THR A 141 4.81 -0.05 -15.50
CA THR A 141 3.94 -1.22 -15.43
C THR A 141 2.88 -1.15 -16.52
N ASN A 142 2.74 -2.22 -17.29
CA ASN A 142 1.75 -2.29 -18.36
C ASN A 142 0.34 -2.42 -17.79
N MET A 143 -0.44 -1.36 -17.93
CA MET A 143 -1.83 -1.28 -17.51
C MET A 143 -2.74 -1.15 -18.73
N ASP A 144 -3.95 -1.66 -18.62
CA ASP A 144 -5.01 -1.46 -19.58
C ASP A 144 -5.67 -0.10 -19.34
N PHE A 145 -5.14 0.93 -20.01
CA PHE A 145 -5.67 2.30 -19.89
C PHE A 145 -6.90 2.58 -20.76
N ASP A 146 -7.32 1.63 -21.60
CA ASP A 146 -8.62 1.69 -22.27
C ASP A 146 -9.76 1.48 -21.27
N ASP A 147 -9.47 0.89 -20.12
CA ASP A 147 -10.38 0.78 -18.99
C ASP A 147 -10.37 2.06 -18.15
N GLU A 148 -11.47 2.81 -18.20
CA GLU A 148 -11.62 4.10 -17.50
C GLU A 148 -11.43 3.96 -15.97
N GLU A 149 -11.82 2.84 -15.39
CA GLU A 149 -11.71 2.59 -13.96
C GLU A 149 -10.24 2.36 -13.55
N VAL A 150 -9.51 1.55 -14.31
CA VAL A 150 -8.06 1.34 -14.12
C VAL A 150 -7.32 2.66 -14.28
N LEU A 151 -7.64 3.44 -15.32
CA LEU A 151 -7.04 4.74 -15.57
C LEU A 151 -7.29 5.71 -14.41
N ALA A 152 -8.52 5.80 -13.90
CA ALA A 152 -8.89 6.70 -12.80
C ALA A 152 -8.10 6.39 -11.51
N TYR A 153 -7.98 5.12 -11.14
CA TYR A 153 -7.21 4.72 -9.96
C TYR A 153 -5.71 4.90 -10.15
N TYR A 154 -5.20 4.61 -11.34
CA TYR A 154 -3.79 4.84 -11.66
C TYR A 154 -3.44 6.34 -11.56
N ILE A 155 -4.24 7.23 -12.14
CA ILE A 155 -4.06 8.68 -12.04
C ILE A 155 -4.11 9.13 -10.58
N THR A 156 -5.03 8.58 -9.78
CA THR A 156 -5.15 8.88 -8.36
C THR A 156 -3.88 8.49 -7.59
N LEU A 157 -3.35 7.30 -7.83
CA LEU A 157 -2.11 6.84 -7.24
C LEU A 157 -0.92 7.72 -7.63
N MET A 158 -0.79 8.06 -8.91
CA MET A 158 0.28 8.94 -9.40
C MET A 158 0.19 10.35 -8.82
N LYS A 159 -1.02 10.88 -8.65
CA LYS A 159 -1.23 12.16 -7.96
C LYS A 159 -0.72 12.13 -6.52
N TRP A 160 -0.99 11.06 -5.77
CA TRP A 160 -0.47 10.91 -4.41
C TRP A 160 1.06 10.78 -4.38
N CYS A 161 1.66 10.01 -5.28
CA CYS A 161 3.12 9.93 -5.41
C CYS A 161 3.75 11.31 -5.69
N SER A 162 3.15 12.10 -6.57
CA SER A 162 3.59 13.47 -6.87
C SER A 162 3.47 14.40 -5.66
N GLN A 163 2.41 14.29 -4.88
CA GLN A 163 2.23 15.07 -3.65
C GLN A 163 3.26 14.70 -2.57
N LEU A 164 3.61 13.41 -2.44
CA LEU A 164 4.68 12.98 -1.55
C LEU A 164 6.02 13.58 -1.98
N SER A 165 6.35 13.57 -3.27
CA SER A 165 7.58 14.18 -3.80
C SER A 165 7.66 15.69 -3.51
N ALA A 166 6.57 16.42 -3.67
CA ALA A 166 6.51 17.84 -3.34
C ALA A 166 6.73 18.11 -1.84
N ARG A 167 6.18 17.26 -0.98
CA ARG A 167 6.37 17.34 0.49
C ARG A 167 7.82 17.08 0.88
N ASP A 168 8.45 16.05 0.30
CA ASP A 168 9.86 15.72 0.57
C ASP A 168 10.79 16.86 0.14
N SER A 169 10.60 17.41 -1.06
CA SER A 169 11.36 18.56 -1.55
C SER A 169 11.25 19.79 -0.63
N CYS A 170 10.05 20.06 -0.10
CA CYS A 170 9.84 21.17 0.84
C CYS A 170 10.56 20.95 2.18
N LEU A 171 10.61 19.70 2.67
CA LEU A 171 11.31 19.35 3.91
C LEU A 171 12.84 19.50 3.76
N VAL A 172 13.40 19.05 2.64
CA VAL A 172 14.83 19.17 2.33
C VAL A 172 15.25 20.65 2.24
N LEU A 173 14.43 21.50 1.64
CA LEU A 173 14.71 22.95 1.58
C LEU A 173 14.70 23.60 2.96
N LYS A 174 13.75 23.24 3.84
CA LYS A 174 13.72 23.76 5.22
C LYS A 174 14.92 23.37 6.06
N GLN A 175 15.51 22.18 5.83
CA GLN A 175 16.72 21.75 6.55
C GLN A 175 18.01 22.46 6.07
N ARG A 176 18.01 23.03 4.85
CA ARG A 176 19.17 23.79 4.32
C ARG A 176 19.17 25.25 4.71
N THR A 177 18.08 25.77 5.24
CA THR A 177 17.90 27.18 5.63
C THR A 177 18.02 27.42 7.14
N ASN A 178 18.25 26.41 7.94
CA ASN A 178 18.61 26.45 9.35
C ASN A 178 20.06 26.05 9.55
#